data_ed3ef034501157611681cba7f97230ce
#
_entry.id   ed3ef034501157611681cba7f97230ce
#
_cell.length_a   1.000
_cell.length_b   1.000
_cell.length_c   1.000
_cell.angle_alpha   90.00
_cell.angle_beta   90.00
_cell.angle_gamma   90.00
#
_symmetry.space_group_name_H-M   'P 1'
#
loop_
_entity.id
_entity.type
_entity.pdbx_description
1 polymer ?
#
loop_
_entity_poly.entity_id
_entity_poly.type
_entity_poly.pdbx_seq_one_letter_code
_entity_poly.pdbx_strand_id
1 'polypeptide(L)'
;YYRYEVVLRRGRHTYPIIPEHDKRNTGPQAILVADYLDEVAPMRYCQIEGYTRTIEREDVVRHTMIYPFDYEAAHFSSDNPTLNAVWELCKYTIKATSAFGIYVDGDRERIPYEADAIINQLSHYTTDREYAMARRSSEYLLDHPTWPTEWILQALIIAWNDYLYSGDKRSIEANYDILKARTLLSLSRDNGLISTTD
;
A
#
# COMPACT_ATOMS: atom_id res chain seq x y z
N TYR A 1 -9.26 0.91 -18.16
CA TYR A 1 -10.43 1.57 -18.71
C TYR A 1 -11.66 0.75 -18.38
N TYR A 2 -12.56 1.30 -17.59
CA TYR A 2 -13.83 0.68 -17.21
C TYR A 2 -14.95 1.43 -17.92
N ARG A 3 -15.95 0.73 -18.41
CA ARG A 3 -17.13 1.30 -19.05
C ARG A 3 -18.37 0.68 -18.47
N TYR A 4 -19.30 1.53 -18.03
CA TYR A 4 -20.57 1.13 -17.46
C TYR A 4 -21.71 1.81 -18.21
N GLU A 5 -22.82 1.13 -18.36
CA GLU A 5 -24.04 1.67 -18.96
C GLU A 5 -25.15 1.73 -17.93
N VAL A 6 -25.78 2.89 -17.84
CA VAL A 6 -26.83 3.14 -16.86
C VAL A 6 -28.08 3.62 -17.58
N VAL A 7 -29.20 2.94 -17.35
CA VAL A 7 -30.50 3.37 -17.87
C VAL A 7 -31.13 4.35 -16.89
N LEU A 8 -31.25 5.61 -17.31
CA LEU A 8 -31.78 6.67 -16.46
C LEU A 8 -33.30 6.56 -16.35
N ARG A 9 -33.82 6.76 -15.14
CA ARG A 9 -35.23 6.82 -14.83
C ARG A 9 -35.70 8.27 -14.65
N ARG A 10 -37.00 8.51 -14.85
CA ARG A 10 -37.58 9.83 -14.59
C ARG A 10 -37.54 10.16 -13.09
N GLY A 11 -37.09 11.38 -12.75
CA GLY A 11 -36.98 11.86 -11.38
C GLY A 11 -35.55 11.92 -10.93
N ARG A 12 -35.32 12.19 -9.65
CA ARG A 12 -33.99 12.22 -9.03
C ARG A 12 -33.61 10.83 -8.49
N HIS A 13 -32.51 10.31 -9.01
CA HIS A 13 -32.01 8.98 -8.61
C HIS A 13 -30.49 9.04 -8.48
N THR A 14 -29.94 8.21 -7.60
CA THR A 14 -28.51 7.93 -7.51
C THR A 14 -28.21 6.59 -8.16
N TYR A 15 -27.18 6.54 -8.96
CA TYR A 15 -26.74 5.35 -9.68
C TYR A 15 -25.31 5.00 -9.22
N PRO A 16 -25.18 4.02 -8.31
CA PRO A 16 -23.84 3.57 -7.92
C PRO A 16 -23.16 2.84 -9.07
N ILE A 17 -21.91 3.19 -9.30
CA ILE A 17 -21.03 2.49 -10.24
C ILE A 17 -19.97 1.79 -9.41
N ILE A 18 -20.08 0.48 -9.31
CA ILE A 18 -19.18 -0.37 -8.55
C ILE A 18 -18.29 -1.11 -9.56
N PRO A 19 -16.96 -0.98 -9.47
CA PRO A 19 -16.05 -1.72 -10.34
C PRO A 19 -16.21 -3.23 -10.19
N GLU A 20 -16.06 -3.96 -11.28
CA GLU A 20 -15.94 -5.41 -11.22
C GLU A 20 -14.55 -5.82 -10.70
N HIS A 21 -14.49 -7.00 -10.11
CA HIS A 21 -13.21 -7.59 -9.66
C HIS A 21 -12.25 -7.78 -10.83
N ASP A 22 -11.03 -7.30 -10.67
CA ASP A 22 -9.95 -7.52 -11.63
C ASP A 22 -9.20 -8.81 -11.27
N LYS A 23 -9.07 -9.71 -12.24
CA LYS A 23 -8.36 -10.99 -12.03
C LYS A 23 -6.88 -10.82 -11.67
N ARG A 24 -6.30 -9.67 -11.95
CA ARG A 24 -4.89 -9.37 -11.63
C ARG A 24 -4.68 -9.14 -10.14
N ASN A 25 -5.68 -8.61 -9.42
CA ASN A 25 -5.59 -8.24 -8.01
C ASN A 25 -6.55 -9.02 -7.09
N THR A 26 -7.05 -10.14 -7.56
CA THR A 26 -7.89 -11.07 -6.80
C THR A 26 -7.31 -12.49 -6.74
N GLY A 27 -6.01 -12.60 -7.03
CA GLY A 27 -5.27 -13.87 -6.90
C GLY A 27 -5.09 -14.29 -5.43
N PRO A 28 -4.59 -15.50 -5.18
CA PRO A 28 -4.52 -16.08 -3.84
C PRO A 28 -3.56 -15.33 -2.89
N GLN A 29 -2.63 -14.54 -3.41
CA GLN A 29 -1.70 -13.73 -2.62
C GLN A 29 -2.14 -12.27 -2.48
N ALA A 30 -3.19 -11.86 -3.20
CA ALA A 30 -3.67 -10.49 -3.18
C ALA A 30 -4.40 -10.17 -1.88
N ILE A 31 -4.19 -8.96 -1.39
CA ILE A 31 -5.01 -8.40 -0.31
C ILE A 31 -6.33 -7.93 -0.91
N LEU A 32 -7.39 -8.59 -0.52
CA LEU A 32 -8.73 -8.28 -1.02
C LEU A 32 -9.36 -7.11 -0.27
N VAL A 33 -10.27 -6.43 -0.93
CA VAL A 33 -11.19 -5.50 -0.27
C VAL A 33 -12.04 -6.30 0.72
N ALA A 34 -12.33 -5.74 1.88
CA ALA A 34 -13.14 -6.41 2.89
C ALA A 34 -14.56 -6.68 2.37
N ASP A 35 -15.14 -7.83 2.69
CA ASP A 35 -16.42 -8.33 2.17
C ASP A 35 -17.62 -7.36 2.38
N TYR A 36 -17.50 -6.45 3.34
CA TYR A 36 -18.53 -5.45 3.63
C TYR A 36 -18.34 -4.13 2.87
N LEU A 37 -17.30 -4.03 2.04
CA LEU A 37 -17.01 -2.89 1.18
C LEU A 37 -17.18 -3.27 -0.28
N ASP A 38 -17.63 -2.31 -1.07
CA ASP A 38 -17.65 -2.44 -2.52
C ASP A 38 -16.23 -2.45 -3.09
N GLU A 39 -16.05 -3.09 -4.24
CA GLU A 39 -14.79 -3.07 -4.97
C GLU A 39 -14.37 -1.64 -5.33
N VAL A 40 -13.07 -1.39 -5.35
CA VAL A 40 -12.49 -0.09 -5.68
C VAL A 40 -11.62 -0.18 -6.92
N ALA A 41 -11.57 0.90 -7.69
CA ALA A 41 -10.67 1.03 -8.82
C ALA A 41 -9.98 2.39 -8.80
N PRO A 42 -8.68 2.45 -9.10
CA PRO A 42 -8.02 3.72 -9.27
C PRO A 42 -8.61 4.46 -10.47
N MET A 43 -9.01 5.69 -10.30
CA MET A 43 -9.45 6.53 -11.41
C MET A 43 -8.91 7.95 -11.27
N ARG A 44 -8.56 8.53 -12.40
CA ARG A 44 -8.16 9.93 -12.50
C ARG A 44 -9.23 10.77 -13.19
N TYR A 45 -9.90 10.20 -14.16
CA TYR A 45 -10.92 10.87 -14.97
C TYR A 45 -12.17 10.02 -15.07
N CYS A 46 -13.33 10.67 -15.09
CA CYS A 46 -14.61 10.09 -15.39
C CYS A 46 -15.20 10.83 -16.58
N GLN A 47 -15.62 10.08 -17.60
CA GLN A 47 -16.31 10.62 -18.76
C GLN A 47 -17.75 10.11 -18.73
N ILE A 48 -18.72 11.02 -18.92
CA ILE A 48 -20.14 10.69 -19.00
C ILE A 48 -20.62 10.99 -20.40
N GLU A 49 -21.18 9.99 -21.06
CA GLU A 49 -21.69 10.09 -22.42
C GLU A 49 -23.21 9.90 -22.45
N GLY A 50 -23.86 10.50 -23.44
CA GLY A 50 -25.31 10.33 -23.65
C GLY A 50 -26.22 11.13 -22.71
N TYR A 51 -25.68 11.90 -21.79
CA TYR A 51 -26.43 12.81 -20.94
C TYR A 51 -26.57 14.18 -21.61
N THR A 52 -27.78 14.70 -21.70
CA THR A 52 -28.08 15.90 -22.50
C THR A 52 -28.21 17.18 -21.69
N ARG A 53 -28.17 17.10 -20.35
CA ARG A 53 -28.23 18.28 -19.48
C ARG A 53 -26.82 18.62 -18.99
N THR A 54 -26.66 19.84 -18.48
CA THR A 54 -25.46 20.23 -17.75
C THR A 54 -25.29 19.32 -16.53
N ILE A 55 -24.05 18.85 -16.33
CA ILE A 55 -23.65 18.09 -15.14
C ILE A 55 -22.95 19.07 -14.21
N GLU A 56 -23.49 19.20 -13.03
CA GLU A 56 -22.88 19.99 -11.97
C GLU A 56 -21.92 19.11 -11.15
N ARG A 57 -21.03 19.77 -10.43
CA ARG A 57 -20.01 19.07 -9.62
C ARG A 57 -20.64 18.10 -8.59
N GLU A 58 -21.77 18.49 -8.05
CA GLU A 58 -22.52 17.76 -7.03
C GLU A 58 -23.28 16.53 -7.59
N ASP A 59 -23.40 16.45 -8.92
CA ASP A 59 -24.04 15.29 -9.57
C ASP A 59 -23.14 14.07 -9.64
N VAL A 60 -21.82 14.24 -9.39
CA VAL A 60 -20.85 13.14 -9.41
C VAL A 60 -20.14 13.04 -8.07
N VAL A 61 -20.42 11.97 -7.34
CA VAL A 61 -19.80 11.70 -6.03
C VAL A 61 -18.84 10.53 -6.14
N ARG A 62 -17.61 10.73 -5.67
CA ARG A 62 -16.61 9.68 -5.56
C ARG A 62 -16.54 9.20 -4.11
N HIS A 63 -16.77 7.92 -3.90
CA HIS A 63 -16.46 7.24 -2.65
C HIS A 63 -15.01 6.74 -2.73
N THR A 64 -14.20 7.14 -1.78
CA THR A 64 -12.76 6.80 -1.76
C THR A 64 -12.47 5.94 -0.54
N MET A 65 -11.87 4.78 -0.76
CA MET A 65 -11.31 3.97 0.31
C MET A 65 -9.91 4.50 0.63
N ILE A 66 -9.68 4.86 1.88
CA ILE A 66 -8.39 5.32 2.40
C ILE A 66 -8.16 4.73 3.79
N TYR A 67 -6.90 4.48 4.12
CA TYR A 67 -6.49 4.33 5.51
C TYR A 67 -6.34 5.73 6.14
N PRO A 68 -6.65 5.91 7.43
CA PRO A 68 -6.44 7.20 8.10
C PRO A 68 -5.01 7.72 7.91
N PHE A 69 -4.89 9.00 7.57
CA PHE A 69 -3.62 9.64 7.30
C PHE A 69 -3.63 11.07 7.83
N ASP A 70 -2.65 11.41 8.68
CA ASP A 70 -2.51 12.75 9.26
C ASP A 70 -1.61 13.63 8.38
N TYR A 71 -2.22 14.50 7.57
CA TYR A 71 -1.48 15.44 6.73
C TYR A 71 -0.64 16.44 7.50
N GLU A 72 -0.99 16.69 8.76
CA GLU A 72 -0.32 17.68 9.61
C GLU A 72 0.83 17.08 10.44
N ALA A 73 1.05 15.75 10.33
CA ALA A 73 2.11 15.08 11.08
C ALA A 73 3.52 15.48 10.63
N ALA A 74 3.69 15.87 9.36
CA ALA A 74 4.99 16.25 8.81
C ALA A 74 4.86 17.36 7.75
N HIS A 75 5.82 18.27 7.76
CA HIS A 75 5.90 19.41 6.84
C HIS A 75 7.29 19.52 6.23
N PHE A 76 7.34 19.94 4.99
CA PHE A 76 8.56 20.28 4.30
C PHE A 76 8.38 21.59 3.53
N SER A 77 9.37 22.47 3.60
CA SER A 77 9.40 23.72 2.86
C SER A 77 10.83 24.05 2.45
N SER A 78 11.00 24.46 1.22
CA SER A 78 12.27 24.95 0.66
C SER A 78 12.02 26.13 -0.26
N ASP A 79 13.09 26.80 -0.69
CA ASP A 79 13.06 27.85 -1.71
C ASP A 79 12.87 27.30 -3.14
N ASN A 80 12.94 25.98 -3.31
CA ASN A 80 12.71 25.34 -4.59
C ASN A 80 11.27 24.79 -4.70
N PRO A 81 10.40 25.43 -5.53
CA PRO A 81 9.01 25.02 -5.67
C PRO A 81 8.84 23.59 -6.22
N THR A 82 9.80 23.11 -7.02
CA THR A 82 9.76 21.74 -7.54
C THR A 82 9.97 20.73 -6.42
N LEU A 83 10.90 20.97 -5.49
CA LEU A 83 11.09 20.08 -4.33
C LEU A 83 9.85 20.06 -3.43
N ASN A 84 9.22 21.20 -3.22
CA ASN A 84 7.98 21.27 -2.45
C ASN A 84 6.86 20.46 -3.12
N ALA A 85 6.73 20.57 -4.45
CA ALA A 85 5.75 19.79 -5.21
C ALA A 85 6.05 18.27 -5.19
N VAL A 86 7.31 17.87 -5.24
CA VAL A 86 7.74 16.46 -5.11
C VAL A 86 7.38 15.92 -3.73
N TRP A 87 7.64 16.68 -2.65
CA TRP A 87 7.25 16.28 -1.30
C TRP A 87 5.74 16.00 -1.19
N GLU A 88 4.91 16.93 -1.67
CA GLU A 88 3.46 16.78 -1.64
C GLU A 88 2.99 15.58 -2.49
N LEU A 89 3.62 15.34 -3.63
CA LEU A 89 3.34 14.16 -4.45
C LEU A 89 3.68 12.86 -3.73
N CYS A 90 4.85 12.77 -3.09
CA CYS A 90 5.25 11.60 -2.32
C CYS A 90 4.32 11.34 -1.13
N LYS A 91 3.96 12.40 -0.39
CA LYS A 91 3.03 12.35 0.73
C LYS A 91 1.63 11.87 0.29
N TYR A 92 1.13 12.38 -0.82
CA TYR A 92 -0.11 11.90 -1.42
C TYR A 92 -0.02 10.45 -1.89
N THR A 93 1.11 10.05 -2.46
CA THR A 93 1.32 8.69 -2.98
C THR A 93 1.26 7.67 -1.86
N ILE A 94 1.96 7.89 -0.74
CA ILE A 94 1.93 6.95 0.39
C ILE A 94 0.52 6.82 0.97
N LYS A 95 -0.23 7.92 1.09
CA LYS A 95 -1.63 7.87 1.49
C LYS A 95 -2.48 7.03 0.52
N ALA A 96 -2.30 7.24 -0.78
CA ALA A 96 -3.11 6.57 -1.80
C ALA A 96 -2.82 5.05 -1.90
N THR A 97 -1.58 4.64 -1.65
CA THR A 97 -1.15 3.24 -1.73
C THR A 97 -1.33 2.47 -0.43
N SER A 98 -1.66 3.14 0.67
CA SER A 98 -1.84 2.53 1.99
C SER A 98 -3.28 2.14 2.32
N ALA A 99 -4.18 2.15 1.34
CA ALA A 99 -5.62 2.01 1.57
C ALA A 99 -6.04 0.67 2.20
N PHE A 100 -5.26 -0.39 2.03
CA PHE A 100 -5.59 -1.73 2.52
C PHE A 100 -5.16 -2.01 3.97
N GLY A 101 -4.54 -1.05 4.65
CA GLY A 101 -4.02 -1.22 6.01
C GLY A 101 -2.86 -2.23 6.11
N ILE A 102 -2.25 -2.53 4.99
CA ILE A 102 -1.02 -3.31 4.80
C ILE A 102 -0.34 -2.77 3.54
N TYR A 103 0.98 -2.76 3.49
CA TYR A 103 1.69 -2.32 2.29
C TYR A 103 1.59 -3.36 1.18
N VAL A 104 1.17 -2.92 0.01
CA VAL A 104 1.10 -3.71 -1.22
C VAL A 104 1.86 -2.99 -2.33
N ASP A 105 2.22 -3.70 -3.38
CA ASP A 105 2.90 -3.15 -4.56
C ASP A 105 2.07 -2.08 -5.30
N GLY A 106 0.76 -2.16 -5.18
CA GLY A 106 -0.20 -1.24 -5.78
C GLY A 106 -1.52 -1.94 -6.10
N ASP A 107 -2.43 -1.22 -6.72
CA ASP A 107 -3.77 -1.76 -7.03
C ASP A 107 -3.73 -2.85 -8.11
N ARG A 108 -2.68 -2.92 -8.93
CA ARG A 108 -2.62 -3.88 -10.03
C ARG A 108 -2.58 -5.33 -9.58
N GLU A 109 -1.82 -5.64 -8.53
CA GLU A 109 -1.65 -7.00 -8.00
C GLU A 109 -2.14 -7.10 -6.55
N ARG A 110 -2.00 -6.02 -5.78
CA ARG A 110 -2.34 -5.94 -4.35
C ARG A 110 -1.58 -6.96 -3.50
N ILE A 111 -0.36 -7.28 -3.90
CA ILE A 111 0.48 -8.26 -3.21
C ILE A 111 1.48 -7.55 -2.31
N PRO A 112 1.60 -7.95 -1.03
CA PRO A 112 2.68 -7.49 -0.17
C PRO A 112 4.02 -8.09 -0.62
N TYR A 113 5.06 -7.24 -0.68
CA TYR A 113 6.44 -7.62 -0.96
C TYR A 113 7.37 -6.93 0.01
N GLU A 114 8.47 -7.58 0.44
CA GLU A 114 9.42 -6.97 1.38
C GLU A 114 10.10 -5.73 0.78
N ALA A 115 10.45 -5.77 -0.52
CA ALA A 115 11.08 -4.65 -1.21
C ALA A 115 10.18 -3.41 -1.28
N ASP A 116 8.88 -3.61 -1.53
CA ASP A 116 7.90 -2.53 -1.51
C ASP A 116 7.62 -2.06 -0.08
N ALA A 117 7.54 -3.00 0.87
CA ALA A 117 7.22 -2.70 2.26
C ALA A 117 8.28 -1.81 2.92
N ILE A 118 9.58 -2.02 2.67
CA ILE A 118 10.63 -1.17 3.28
C ILE A 118 10.57 0.26 2.75
N ILE A 119 10.30 0.45 1.46
CA ILE A 119 10.19 1.78 0.84
C ILE A 119 8.94 2.50 1.37
N ASN A 120 7.82 1.78 1.43
CA ASN A 120 6.57 2.31 1.97
C ASN A 120 6.70 2.65 3.46
N GLN A 121 7.33 1.80 4.26
CA GLN A 121 7.59 2.05 5.68
C GLN A 121 8.35 3.35 5.92
N LEU A 122 9.49 3.52 5.25
CA LEU A 122 10.33 4.70 5.43
C LEU A 122 9.62 5.97 4.94
N SER A 123 8.90 5.89 3.84
CA SER A 123 8.09 7.00 3.32
C SER A 123 6.95 7.36 4.27
N HIS A 124 6.27 6.36 4.82
CA HIS A 124 5.17 6.56 5.77
C HIS A 124 5.66 7.18 7.08
N TYR A 125 6.74 6.64 7.65
CA TYR A 125 7.31 7.12 8.91
C TYR A 125 7.84 8.57 8.82
N THR A 126 8.20 9.04 7.64
CA THR A 126 8.63 10.42 7.42
C THR A 126 7.47 11.38 7.17
N THR A 127 6.28 10.88 6.85
CA THR A 127 5.13 11.70 6.45
C THR A 127 3.92 11.61 7.37
N ASP A 128 3.86 10.57 8.21
CA ASP A 128 2.77 10.31 9.15
C ASP A 128 3.33 9.67 10.44
N ARG A 129 2.49 9.53 11.46
CA ARG A 129 2.82 8.87 12.73
C ARG A 129 2.20 7.47 12.85
N GLU A 130 1.83 6.88 11.74
CA GLU A 130 1.25 5.55 11.68
C GLU A 130 2.35 4.48 11.61
N TYR A 131 2.50 3.70 12.68
CA TYR A 131 3.51 2.62 12.77
C TYR A 131 2.89 1.23 12.71
N ALA A 132 1.60 1.09 13.02
CA ALA A 132 0.94 -0.20 13.11
C ALA A 132 0.82 -0.92 11.76
N MET A 133 0.61 -0.16 10.68
CA MET A 133 0.54 -0.72 9.32
C MET A 133 1.87 -1.34 8.90
N ALA A 134 2.99 -0.67 9.17
CA ALA A 134 4.30 -1.20 8.86
C ALA A 134 4.60 -2.47 9.66
N ARG A 135 4.26 -2.48 10.94
CA ARG A 135 4.40 -3.68 11.79
C ARG A 135 3.55 -4.84 11.28
N ARG A 136 2.28 -4.59 10.98
CA ARG A 136 1.39 -5.59 10.38
C ARG A 136 1.96 -6.14 9.07
N SER A 137 2.50 -5.27 8.22
CA SER A 137 3.10 -5.68 6.94
C SER A 137 4.34 -6.55 7.17
N SER A 138 5.20 -6.17 8.14
CA SER A 138 6.36 -6.95 8.52
C SER A 138 5.98 -8.34 9.02
N GLU A 139 5.07 -8.42 9.99
CA GLU A 139 4.62 -9.69 10.56
C GLU A 139 3.96 -10.59 9.51
N TYR A 140 3.13 -10.02 8.64
CA TYR A 140 2.54 -10.75 7.51
C TYR A 140 3.61 -11.35 6.58
N LEU A 141 4.65 -10.59 6.23
CA LEU A 141 5.72 -11.03 5.34
C LEU A 141 6.66 -12.06 6.00
N LEU A 142 6.73 -12.12 7.32
CA LEU A 142 7.43 -13.22 8.01
C LEU A 142 6.74 -14.57 7.77
N ASP A 143 5.41 -14.60 7.72
CA ASP A 143 4.62 -15.81 7.45
C ASP A 143 4.43 -16.07 5.96
N HIS A 144 4.47 -15.03 5.13
CA HIS A 144 4.23 -15.07 3.68
C HIS A 144 5.40 -14.42 2.91
N PRO A 145 6.60 -14.99 3.00
CA PRO A 145 7.78 -14.42 2.34
C PRO A 145 7.62 -14.46 0.83
N THR A 146 8.16 -13.44 0.16
CA THR A 146 8.14 -13.40 -1.29
C THR A 146 9.22 -14.29 -1.92
N TRP A 147 9.09 -14.57 -3.20
CA TRP A 147 9.93 -15.53 -3.91
C TRP A 147 11.41 -15.09 -4.12
N PRO A 148 11.77 -13.80 -4.24
CA PRO A 148 13.18 -13.42 -4.39
C PRO A 148 13.91 -13.57 -3.06
N THR A 149 14.98 -14.37 -3.06
CA THR A 149 15.77 -14.67 -1.86
C THR A 149 16.34 -13.42 -1.20
N GLU A 150 16.82 -12.47 -1.98
CA GLU A 150 17.38 -11.20 -1.48
C GLU A 150 16.34 -10.29 -0.84
N TRP A 151 15.07 -10.40 -1.20
CA TRP A 151 14.00 -9.59 -0.60
C TRP A 151 13.69 -10.03 0.83
N ILE A 152 13.78 -11.33 1.11
CA ILE A 152 13.53 -11.88 2.44
C ILE A 152 14.46 -11.26 3.49
N LEU A 153 15.69 -10.91 3.10
CA LEU A 153 16.66 -10.23 3.97
C LEU A 153 16.17 -8.85 4.43
N GLN A 154 15.31 -8.20 3.67
CA GLN A 154 14.78 -6.88 4.00
C GLN A 154 13.81 -6.91 5.18
N ALA A 155 13.25 -8.07 5.52
CA ALA A 155 12.42 -8.22 6.71
C ALA A 155 13.15 -7.78 8.00
N LEU A 156 14.48 -8.01 8.06
CA LEU A 156 15.31 -7.57 9.19
C LEU A 156 15.37 -6.04 9.29
N ILE A 157 15.49 -5.37 8.14
CA ILE A 157 15.58 -3.91 8.08
C ILE A 157 14.23 -3.29 8.44
N ILE A 158 13.13 -3.90 7.97
CA ILE A 158 11.77 -3.46 8.30
C ILE A 158 11.52 -3.56 9.80
N ALA A 159 11.86 -4.71 10.41
CA ALA A 159 11.73 -4.91 11.85
C ALA A 159 12.61 -3.95 12.67
N TRP A 160 13.84 -3.68 12.21
CA TRP A 160 14.74 -2.74 12.83
C TRP A 160 14.22 -1.30 12.76
N ASN A 161 13.72 -0.88 11.60
CA ASN A 161 13.12 0.44 11.44
C ASN A 161 11.87 0.61 12.31
N ASP A 162 11.02 -0.42 12.43
CA ASP A 162 9.86 -0.38 13.33
C ASP A 162 10.31 -0.10 14.78
N TYR A 163 11.34 -0.80 15.25
CA TYR A 163 11.90 -0.54 16.58
C TYR A 163 12.51 0.85 16.73
N LEU A 164 13.28 1.32 15.75
CA LEU A 164 13.91 2.64 15.81
C LEU A 164 12.89 3.78 15.92
N TYR A 165 11.79 3.69 15.19
CA TYR A 165 10.78 4.75 15.17
C TYR A 165 9.75 4.63 16.29
N SER A 166 9.35 3.43 16.67
CA SER A 166 8.32 3.20 17.68
C SER A 166 8.89 3.02 19.10
N GLY A 167 10.14 2.58 19.25
CA GLY A 167 10.73 2.15 20.52
C GLY A 167 10.16 0.82 21.05
N ASP A 168 9.27 0.18 20.30
CA ASP A 168 8.55 -1.03 20.72
C ASP A 168 9.24 -2.30 20.16
N LYS A 169 9.85 -3.07 21.06
CA LYS A 169 10.58 -4.29 20.72
C LYS A 169 9.72 -5.57 20.72
N ARG A 170 8.45 -5.49 21.11
CA ARG A 170 7.60 -6.67 21.28
C ARG A 170 7.49 -7.53 20.02
N SER A 171 7.37 -6.91 18.85
CA SER A 171 7.30 -7.62 17.57
C SER A 171 8.63 -8.34 17.25
N ILE A 172 9.77 -7.69 17.51
CA ILE A 172 11.10 -8.31 17.32
C ILE A 172 11.28 -9.47 18.29
N GLU A 173 10.94 -9.29 19.56
CA GLU A 173 11.05 -10.36 20.58
C GLU A 173 10.19 -11.57 20.23
N ALA A 174 8.95 -11.34 19.80
CA ALA A 174 8.03 -12.40 19.42
C ALA A 174 8.48 -13.17 18.17
N ASN A 175 9.15 -12.50 17.22
CA ASN A 175 9.51 -13.06 15.92
C ASN A 175 11.02 -13.28 15.78
N TYR A 176 11.79 -13.26 16.88
CA TYR A 176 13.25 -13.27 16.83
C TYR A 176 13.84 -14.45 16.07
N ASP A 177 13.34 -15.66 16.30
CA ASP A 177 13.86 -16.86 15.65
C ASP A 177 13.58 -16.87 14.14
N ILE A 178 12.42 -16.38 13.72
CA ILE A 178 12.09 -16.23 12.29
C ILE A 178 12.99 -15.16 11.67
N LEU A 179 13.15 -14.01 12.31
CA LEU A 179 14.05 -12.95 11.84
C LEU A 179 15.48 -13.45 11.72
N LYS A 180 15.96 -14.20 12.72
CA LYS A 180 17.29 -14.82 12.68
C LYS A 180 17.43 -15.79 11.50
N ALA A 181 16.41 -16.59 11.21
CA ALA A 181 16.43 -17.49 10.06
C ALA A 181 16.48 -16.71 8.72
N ARG A 182 15.83 -15.52 8.65
CA ARG A 182 15.86 -14.64 7.47
C ARG A 182 17.24 -14.02 7.19
N THR A 183 18.20 -14.09 8.11
CA THR A 183 19.58 -13.69 7.83
C THR A 183 20.29 -14.58 6.82
N LEU A 184 19.76 -15.77 6.55
CA LEU A 184 20.35 -16.80 5.68
C LEU A 184 21.78 -17.23 6.11
N LEU A 185 22.15 -17.00 7.37
CA LEU A 185 23.48 -17.40 7.88
C LEU A 185 23.76 -18.89 7.78
N SER A 186 22.72 -19.72 7.70
CA SER A 186 22.85 -21.16 7.42
C SER A 186 23.48 -21.48 6.05
N LEU A 187 23.45 -20.50 5.13
CA LEU A 187 24.06 -20.58 3.79
C LEU A 187 25.45 -19.92 3.74
N SER A 188 26.01 -19.52 4.89
CA SER A 188 27.33 -18.92 4.97
C SER A 188 28.42 -19.93 4.58
N ARG A 189 29.36 -19.48 3.79
CA ARG A 189 30.53 -20.25 3.34
C ARG A 189 31.77 -19.84 4.15
N ASP A 190 32.82 -20.66 4.08
CA ASP A 190 34.12 -20.39 4.76
C ASP A 190 34.78 -19.07 4.34
N ASN A 191 34.47 -18.59 3.16
CA ASN A 191 34.94 -17.29 2.64
C ASN A 191 34.07 -16.09 3.14
N GLY A 192 33.09 -16.33 4.02
CA GLY A 192 32.21 -15.30 4.59
C GLY A 192 31.06 -14.84 3.68
N LEU A 193 30.90 -15.45 2.51
CA LEU A 193 29.80 -15.16 1.61
C LEU A 193 28.59 -16.05 1.89
N ILE A 194 27.39 -15.55 1.60
CA ILE A 194 26.16 -16.31 1.60
C ILE A 194 25.86 -16.72 0.16
N SER A 195 25.67 -18.00 -0.10
CA SER A 195 25.44 -18.52 -1.44
C SER A 195 24.51 -19.73 -1.41
N THR A 196 23.55 -19.77 -2.33
CA THR A 196 22.65 -20.91 -2.57
C THR A 196 23.21 -21.91 -3.59
N THR A 197 24.30 -21.57 -4.27
CA THR A 197 24.95 -22.47 -5.23
C THR A 197 26.05 -23.28 -4.57
N ASP A 198 26.08 -24.55 -4.87
CA ASP A 198 27.16 -25.47 -4.48
C ASP A 198 28.39 -25.29 -5.37
#